data_435d6be09616c2ad816c44efd0577acc
#
_entry.id   435d6be09616c2ad816c44efd0577acc
#
_cell.length_a   1.000
_cell.length_b   1.000
_cell.length_c   1.000
_cell.angle_alpha   90.00
_cell.angle_beta   90.00
_cell.angle_gamma   90.00
#
_symmetry.space_group_name_H-M   'P 1'
#
loop_
_entity.id
_entity.type
_entity.pdbx_description
1 polymer ?
#
loop_
_entity_poly.entity_id
_entity_poly.type
_entity_poly.pdbx_seq_one_letter_code
_entity_poly.pdbx_strand_id
1 'polypeptide(L)'
;MINHWKTIVFWYTLLFPFYVSFQIPVGIAEERSKPPGGTRTGENTVIIIRSQEIAAYNEAIKGFEEGCKGKNLSIKAIYDLEGAVEEWKRVIQNIKNDELKPRLIFAVGVLAAILAKEQFTDIPIIFCMVINHERFNLQGANVTGISSEASLEDQFAILKEIFGSYRNVGVIYDPTKTGRIVSEATSVAEKFEINLIKTEVLSEKEVASALKDIINRIDALWIIPDSTVVTKNSLDTIFKKTLKNRLSIFCTSSAIVKAGALISISPDYRYTGLQAAQLAQMLLTDTTITSLGIQQPDKLKLTLNTQTAEIIGINLSSIKSRDDIVLYP
;
A
#
# COMPACT_ATOMS: atom_id res chain seq x y z
N MET A 1 -17.10 -18.37 -4.80
CA MET A 1 -16.36 -17.56 -5.78
C MET A 1 -16.92 -16.15 -6.04
N ILE A 2 -18.21 -15.89 -5.89
CA ILE A 2 -18.87 -14.63 -6.33
C ILE A 2 -18.64 -13.43 -5.38
N ASN A 3 -18.33 -13.64 -4.10
CA ASN A 3 -18.22 -12.52 -3.14
C ASN A 3 -16.82 -11.87 -3.02
N HIS A 4 -15.75 -12.51 -3.48
CA HIS A 4 -14.39 -11.96 -3.36
C HIS A 4 -14.07 -10.87 -4.40
N TRP A 5 -14.78 -10.88 -5.54
CA TRP A 5 -14.59 -9.89 -6.60
C TRP A 5 -14.98 -8.47 -6.19
N LYS A 6 -16.01 -8.32 -5.36
CA LYS A 6 -16.42 -6.99 -4.88
C LYS A 6 -15.29 -6.31 -4.11
N THR A 7 -14.49 -7.06 -3.38
CA THR A 7 -13.37 -6.51 -2.60
C THR A 7 -12.20 -6.09 -3.48
N ILE A 8 -11.88 -6.84 -4.53
CA ILE A 8 -10.76 -6.53 -5.44
C ILE A 8 -11.08 -5.34 -6.32
N VAL A 9 -12.26 -5.33 -6.96
CA VAL A 9 -12.69 -4.23 -7.84
C VAL A 9 -12.90 -2.95 -7.04
N PHE A 10 -13.47 -3.06 -5.81
CA PHE A 10 -13.66 -1.92 -4.92
C PHE A 10 -12.33 -1.29 -4.47
N TRP A 11 -11.29 -2.11 -4.21
CA TRP A 11 -9.96 -1.63 -3.86
C TRP A 11 -9.29 -0.83 -5.01
N TYR A 12 -9.47 -1.25 -6.26
CA TYR A 12 -8.84 -0.63 -7.41
C TYR A 12 -9.70 0.48 -8.04
N THR A 13 -11.03 0.39 -7.98
CA THR A 13 -11.92 1.44 -8.51
C THR A 13 -11.99 2.68 -7.62
N LEU A 14 -11.83 2.55 -6.29
CA LEU A 14 -11.74 3.70 -5.38
C LEU A 14 -10.37 4.41 -5.42
N LEU A 15 -9.34 3.78 -6.00
CA LEU A 15 -8.05 4.41 -6.21
C LEU A 15 -8.02 5.30 -7.48
N PHE A 16 -9.10 5.30 -8.31
CA PHE A 16 -9.04 5.87 -9.65
C PHE A 16 -10.26 6.64 -10.16
N PRO A 17 -10.96 7.46 -9.40
CA PRO A 17 -11.60 8.59 -10.05
C PRO A 17 -11.16 9.89 -9.39
N PHE A 18 -10.97 10.87 -10.19
CA PHE A 18 -10.90 12.31 -9.95
C PHE A 18 -9.56 12.95 -10.34
N TYR A 19 -9.45 13.18 -11.63
CA TYR A 19 -8.82 14.40 -12.11
C TYR A 19 -9.81 15.55 -11.88
N VAL A 20 -9.73 16.18 -10.74
CA VAL A 20 -10.28 17.52 -10.54
C VAL A 20 -9.10 18.47 -10.50
N SER A 21 -8.92 19.21 -11.58
CA SER A 21 -7.99 20.34 -11.62
C SER A 21 -8.54 21.44 -10.70
N PHE A 22 -8.04 21.50 -9.47
CA PHE A 22 -8.29 22.64 -8.59
C PHE A 22 -7.22 23.70 -8.87
N GLN A 23 -7.62 24.82 -9.46
CA GLN A 23 -6.85 26.06 -9.40
C GLN A 23 -7.07 26.69 -8.03
N ILE A 24 -6.03 26.72 -7.20
CA ILE A 24 -6.03 27.37 -5.88
C ILE A 24 -5.44 28.77 -6.06
N PRO A 25 -6.06 29.85 -5.54
CA PRO A 25 -5.46 31.16 -5.52
C PRO A 25 -4.27 31.18 -4.54
N VAL A 26 -3.14 31.68 -5.03
CA VAL A 26 -1.91 31.89 -4.25
C VAL A 26 -2.16 32.99 -3.23
N GLY A 27 -2.25 32.64 -1.97
CA GLY A 27 -2.28 33.55 -0.82
C GLY A 27 -0.86 33.84 -0.32
N ILE A 28 -0.62 35.10 -0.05
CA ILE A 28 0.64 35.75 0.33
C ILE A 28 1.20 35.18 1.64
N ALA A 29 2.49 34.92 1.66
CA ALA A 29 3.23 34.42 2.83
C ALA A 29 3.33 35.47 3.95
N GLU A 30 2.88 35.16 5.13
CA GLU A 30 3.12 35.90 6.35
C GLU A 30 4.28 35.31 7.17
N GLU A 31 5.03 36.21 7.81
CA GLU A 31 6.29 35.97 8.53
C GLU A 31 6.14 34.97 9.70
N ARG A 32 7.09 34.05 9.77
CA ARG A 32 7.21 33.05 10.83
C ARG A 32 7.64 33.66 12.18
N SER A 33 6.79 33.68 13.17
CA SER A 33 7.18 33.80 14.56
C SER A 33 7.65 32.45 15.11
N LYS A 34 8.82 32.42 15.76
CA LYS A 34 9.38 31.25 16.47
C LYS A 34 8.40 30.78 17.58
N PRO A 35 8.16 29.49 17.72
CA PRO A 35 7.37 28.99 18.85
C PRO A 35 8.18 29.09 20.16
N PRO A 36 7.55 29.41 21.30
CA PRO A 36 8.21 29.43 22.61
C PRO A 36 8.54 27.99 23.04
N GLY A 37 9.81 27.76 23.35
CA GLY A 37 10.29 26.53 23.96
C GLY A 37 9.69 26.34 25.36
N GLY A 38 8.79 25.40 25.50
CA GLY A 38 8.21 24.95 26.76
C GLY A 38 8.00 23.46 26.70
N THR A 39 8.62 22.73 27.63
CA THR A 39 8.33 21.31 27.91
C THR A 39 6.87 21.19 28.35
N ARG A 40 5.99 20.84 27.42
CA ARG A 40 4.60 20.52 27.75
C ARG A 40 4.52 19.08 28.24
N THR A 41 4.43 18.89 29.54
CA THR A 41 4.01 17.65 30.21
C THR A 41 2.50 17.43 30.00
N GLY A 42 2.05 17.27 28.75
CA GLY A 42 0.70 16.96 28.38
C GLY A 42 0.67 15.60 27.68
N GLU A 43 -0.43 14.90 27.85
CA GLU A 43 -0.71 13.65 27.10
C GLU A 43 -0.60 13.91 25.59
N ASN A 44 0.15 13.04 24.86
CA ASN A 44 0.32 13.16 23.42
C ASN A 44 -0.95 12.67 22.69
N THR A 45 -1.87 13.59 22.43
CA THR A 45 -3.14 13.29 21.78
C THR A 45 -2.96 13.02 20.28
N VAL A 46 -3.48 11.90 19.83
CA VAL A 46 -3.48 11.47 18.42
C VAL A 46 -4.91 11.35 17.94
N ILE A 47 -5.18 11.78 16.71
CA ILE A 47 -6.41 11.43 15.99
C ILE A 47 -6.08 10.50 14.84
N ILE A 48 -7.01 9.62 14.52
CA ILE A 48 -6.95 8.75 13.35
C ILE A 48 -7.97 9.24 12.33
N ILE A 49 -7.54 9.42 11.09
CA ILE A 49 -8.43 9.68 9.96
C ILE A 49 -8.36 8.47 9.04
N ARG A 50 -9.49 7.82 8.80
CA ARG A 50 -9.61 6.63 7.95
C ARG A 50 -10.37 6.98 6.68
N SER A 51 -9.85 6.59 5.52
CA SER A 51 -10.49 6.84 4.23
C SER A 51 -11.84 6.13 4.09
N GLN A 52 -11.94 4.91 4.62
CA GLN A 52 -13.15 4.08 4.62
C GLN A 52 -12.99 2.88 5.54
N GLU A 53 -14.09 2.24 5.92
CA GLU A 53 -14.06 1.06 6.76
C GLU A 53 -13.85 -0.22 5.94
N ILE A 54 -12.61 -0.69 5.87
CA ILE A 54 -12.24 -1.99 5.27
C ILE A 54 -11.31 -2.77 6.18
N ALA A 55 -11.33 -4.09 6.07
CA ALA A 55 -10.59 -5.00 6.94
C ALA A 55 -9.08 -4.67 7.02
N ALA A 56 -8.44 -4.33 5.89
CA ALA A 56 -7.02 -4.01 5.86
C ALA A 56 -6.69 -2.73 6.64
N TYR A 57 -7.52 -1.69 6.56
CA TYR A 57 -7.35 -0.45 7.30
C TYR A 57 -7.59 -0.67 8.79
N ASN A 58 -8.60 -1.48 9.13
CA ASN A 58 -8.90 -1.84 10.51
C ASN A 58 -7.73 -2.60 11.17
N GLU A 59 -7.05 -3.50 10.44
CA GLU A 59 -5.85 -4.17 10.95
C GLU A 59 -4.71 -3.18 11.23
N ALA A 60 -4.46 -2.21 10.36
CA ALA A 60 -3.46 -1.18 10.60
C ALA A 60 -3.81 -0.29 11.81
N ILE A 61 -5.08 0.12 11.93
CA ILE A 61 -5.56 0.90 13.08
C ILE A 61 -5.39 0.10 14.37
N LYS A 62 -5.78 -1.16 14.39
CA LYS A 62 -5.63 -2.04 15.54
C LYS A 62 -4.17 -2.20 15.96
N GLY A 63 -3.26 -2.34 15.00
CA GLY A 63 -1.82 -2.36 15.26
C GLY A 63 -1.34 -1.05 15.88
N PHE A 64 -1.81 0.08 15.40
CA PHE A 64 -1.50 1.39 15.96
C PHE A 64 -2.00 1.53 17.41
N GLU A 65 -3.26 1.17 17.67
CA GLU A 65 -3.84 1.15 19.02
C GLU A 65 -3.03 0.29 19.99
N GLU A 66 -2.59 -0.89 19.55
CA GLU A 66 -1.73 -1.77 20.32
C GLU A 66 -0.36 -1.16 20.58
N GLY A 67 0.23 -0.56 19.54
CA GLY A 67 1.51 0.12 19.63
C GLY A 67 1.51 1.36 20.52
N CYS A 68 0.36 1.99 20.76
CA CYS A 68 0.19 3.10 21.68
C CYS A 68 0.17 2.67 23.16
N LYS A 69 -0.17 1.39 23.46
CA LYS A 69 -0.24 0.89 24.83
C LYS A 69 1.13 0.97 25.51
N GLY A 70 1.15 1.53 26.72
CA GLY A 70 2.39 1.72 27.49
C GLY A 70 3.28 2.85 26.99
N LYS A 71 2.85 3.59 25.96
CA LYS A 71 3.48 4.83 25.51
C LYS A 71 2.60 6.01 25.90
N ASN A 72 3.20 7.19 26.04
CA ASN A 72 2.45 8.42 26.31
C ASN A 72 1.74 8.92 25.04
N LEU A 73 0.91 8.05 24.44
CA LEU A 73 0.11 8.29 23.23
C LEU A 73 -1.35 7.98 23.53
N SER A 74 -2.23 8.96 23.39
CA SER A 74 -3.67 8.82 23.63
C SER A 74 -4.45 9.07 22.35
N ILE A 75 -5.18 8.05 21.89
CA ILE A 75 -6.05 8.17 20.74
C ILE A 75 -7.35 8.82 21.18
N LYS A 76 -7.57 10.05 20.70
CA LYS A 76 -8.72 10.87 21.08
C LYS A 76 -9.98 10.53 20.26
N ALA A 77 -9.80 10.31 18.97
CA ALA A 77 -10.91 10.04 18.06
C ALA A 77 -10.45 9.28 16.80
N ILE A 78 -11.37 8.54 16.21
CA ILE A 78 -11.23 7.94 14.88
C ILE A 78 -12.32 8.56 14.00
N TYR A 79 -11.91 9.23 12.93
CA TYR A 79 -12.80 9.83 11.94
C TYR A 79 -12.81 8.98 10.68
N ASP A 80 -14.00 8.64 10.19
CA ASP A 80 -14.20 7.92 8.93
C ASP A 80 -14.67 8.89 7.84
N LEU A 81 -14.03 8.84 6.68
CA LEU A 81 -14.43 9.63 5.51
C LEU A 81 -15.45 8.90 4.64
N GLU A 82 -15.82 7.66 4.99
CA GLU A 82 -16.79 6.83 4.29
C GLU A 82 -16.52 6.69 2.76
N GLY A 83 -15.29 6.95 2.34
CA GLY A 83 -14.90 7.01 0.93
C GLY A 83 -15.42 8.24 0.18
N ALA A 84 -16.02 9.22 0.86
CA ALA A 84 -16.69 10.37 0.25
C ALA A 84 -15.96 11.68 0.55
N VAL A 85 -15.83 12.52 -0.49
CA VAL A 85 -15.16 13.83 -0.37
C VAL A 85 -16.03 14.81 0.44
N GLU A 86 -17.35 14.64 0.44
CA GLU A 86 -18.28 15.51 1.17
C GLU A 86 -18.12 15.38 2.70
N GLU A 87 -17.83 14.17 3.20
CA GLU A 87 -17.62 13.90 4.63
C GLU A 87 -16.38 14.58 5.18
N TRP A 88 -15.38 14.80 4.37
CA TRP A 88 -14.13 15.43 4.80
C TRP A 88 -14.34 16.83 5.41
N LYS A 89 -15.26 17.66 4.83
CA LYS A 89 -15.51 19.01 5.32
C LYS A 89 -16.03 19.00 6.76
N ARG A 90 -16.93 18.06 7.05
CA ARG A 90 -17.45 17.83 8.39
C ARG A 90 -16.37 17.40 9.36
N VAL A 91 -15.55 16.44 8.93
CA VAL A 91 -14.43 15.92 9.74
C VAL A 91 -13.42 17.03 10.05
N ILE A 92 -13.01 17.83 9.04
CA ILE A 92 -12.07 18.93 9.26
C ILE A 92 -12.64 19.96 10.23
N GLN A 93 -13.91 20.37 10.06
CA GLN A 93 -14.53 21.32 10.97
C GLN A 93 -14.54 20.79 12.39
N ASN A 94 -14.87 19.53 12.59
CA ASN A 94 -14.86 18.91 13.91
C ASN A 94 -13.45 18.96 14.54
N ILE A 95 -12.41 18.60 13.77
CA ILE A 95 -11.02 18.60 14.25
C ILE A 95 -10.54 20.04 14.54
N LYS A 96 -10.88 21.02 13.68
CA LYS A 96 -10.46 22.41 13.84
C LYS A 96 -11.18 23.14 14.98
N ASN A 97 -12.44 22.76 15.23
CA ASN A 97 -13.26 23.32 16.30
C ASN A 97 -13.00 22.66 17.66
N ASP A 98 -12.25 21.58 17.69
CA ASP A 98 -11.90 20.89 18.94
C ASP A 98 -10.94 21.75 19.77
N GLU A 99 -11.28 22.01 21.02
CA GLU A 99 -10.45 22.81 21.95
C GLU A 99 -9.07 22.17 22.20
N LEU A 100 -9.01 20.83 22.16
CA LEU A 100 -7.77 20.06 22.28
C LEU A 100 -7.26 19.66 20.88
N LYS A 101 -6.47 20.51 20.28
CA LYS A 101 -5.81 20.19 19.00
C LYS A 101 -4.98 18.91 19.11
N PRO A 102 -5.09 17.97 18.15
CA PRO A 102 -4.25 16.79 18.15
C PRO A 102 -2.78 17.19 17.96
N ARG A 103 -1.89 16.45 18.61
CA ARG A 103 -0.44 16.61 18.43
C ARG A 103 0.12 15.79 17.28
N LEU A 104 -0.66 14.81 16.77
CA LEU A 104 -0.32 13.98 15.63
C LEU A 104 -1.59 13.47 14.95
N ILE A 105 -1.52 13.33 13.64
CA ILE A 105 -2.57 12.72 12.83
C ILE A 105 -2.05 11.40 12.23
N PHE A 106 -2.74 10.30 12.49
CA PHE A 106 -2.52 9.04 11.80
C PHE A 106 -3.55 8.88 10.68
N ALA A 107 -3.11 8.97 9.43
CA ALA A 107 -3.96 8.94 8.24
C ALA A 107 -3.88 7.57 7.55
N VAL A 108 -5.01 6.87 7.45
CA VAL A 108 -5.09 5.51 6.90
C VAL A 108 -5.84 5.51 5.57
N GLY A 109 -5.10 5.25 4.49
CA GLY A 109 -5.60 5.27 3.12
C GLY A 109 -5.43 6.61 2.41
N VAL A 110 -5.64 6.63 1.10
CA VAL A 110 -5.26 7.74 0.22
C VAL A 110 -6.04 9.02 0.50
N LEU A 111 -7.37 8.95 0.68
CA LEU A 111 -8.18 10.14 0.93
C LEU A 111 -7.80 10.80 2.26
N ALA A 112 -7.61 10.00 3.30
CA ALA A 112 -7.18 10.48 4.61
C ALA A 112 -5.79 11.14 4.56
N ALA A 113 -4.84 10.54 3.83
CA ALA A 113 -3.49 11.06 3.69
C ALA A 113 -3.45 12.40 2.93
N ILE A 114 -4.16 12.50 1.81
CA ILE A 114 -4.28 13.74 1.02
C ILE A 114 -4.91 14.83 1.88
N LEU A 115 -6.05 14.53 2.50
CA LEU A 115 -6.77 15.45 3.34
C LEU A 115 -5.93 15.97 4.51
N ALA A 116 -5.29 15.05 5.24
CA ALA A 116 -4.44 15.42 6.37
C ALA A 116 -3.33 16.37 5.92
N LYS A 117 -2.62 16.04 4.83
CA LYS A 117 -1.55 16.88 4.28
C LYS A 117 -2.02 18.27 3.87
N GLU A 118 -3.18 18.37 3.20
CA GLU A 118 -3.70 19.65 2.69
C GLU A 118 -4.21 20.56 3.80
N GLN A 119 -4.76 19.99 4.88
CA GLN A 119 -5.49 20.75 5.89
C GLN A 119 -4.72 21.02 7.18
N PHE A 120 -3.64 20.27 7.44
CA PHE A 120 -2.89 20.33 8.68
C PHE A 120 -1.38 20.46 8.43
N THR A 121 -0.91 21.69 8.25
CA THR A 121 0.49 21.98 7.93
C THR A 121 1.39 22.03 9.17
N ASP A 122 0.81 22.22 10.36
CA ASP A 122 1.52 22.45 11.61
C ASP A 122 1.52 21.24 12.55
N ILE A 123 0.84 20.17 12.15
CA ILE A 123 0.69 18.95 12.91
C ILE A 123 1.44 17.83 12.20
N PRO A 124 2.31 17.05 12.86
CA PRO A 124 2.92 15.87 12.27
C PRO A 124 1.87 14.88 11.80
N ILE A 125 2.06 14.37 10.60
CA ILE A 125 1.17 13.40 9.95
C ILE A 125 1.97 12.14 9.71
N ILE A 126 1.41 10.98 10.08
CA ILE A 126 1.89 9.68 9.64
C ILE A 126 0.81 9.08 8.76
N PHE A 127 1.14 8.70 7.54
CA PHE A 127 0.22 7.96 6.69
C PHE A 127 0.67 6.52 6.44
N CYS A 128 -0.28 5.64 6.21
CA CYS A 128 -0.08 4.29 5.72
C CYS A 128 -1.23 3.86 4.81
N MET A 129 -1.13 2.65 4.25
CA MET A 129 -2.16 2.05 3.39
C MET A 129 -2.45 2.87 2.12
N VAL A 130 -1.40 3.51 1.58
CA VAL A 130 -1.43 4.24 0.30
C VAL A 130 -0.53 3.54 -0.69
N ILE A 131 -1.12 2.88 -1.67
CA ILE A 131 -0.39 2.23 -2.77
C ILE A 131 0.10 3.31 -3.74
N ASN A 132 1.34 3.18 -4.20
CA ASN A 132 1.97 4.13 -5.12
C ASN A 132 1.83 5.58 -4.64
N HIS A 133 2.24 5.82 -3.38
CA HIS A 133 2.08 7.10 -2.67
C HIS A 133 2.68 8.30 -3.42
N GLU A 134 3.67 8.09 -4.28
CA GLU A 134 4.31 9.13 -5.07
C GLU A 134 3.37 9.83 -6.03
N ARG A 135 2.38 9.11 -6.58
CA ARG A 135 1.35 9.69 -7.45
C ARG A 135 0.52 10.77 -6.78
N PHE A 136 0.45 10.76 -5.46
CA PHE A 136 -0.36 11.68 -4.66
C PHE A 136 0.47 12.79 -4.02
N ASN A 137 1.76 12.86 -4.38
CA ASN A 137 2.66 13.88 -3.85
C ASN A 137 2.57 14.00 -2.31
N LEU A 138 2.60 12.86 -1.60
CA LEU A 138 2.44 12.81 -0.15
C LEU A 138 3.72 13.12 0.63
N GLN A 139 4.74 13.69 0.00
CA GLN A 139 5.92 14.20 0.68
C GLN A 139 5.65 15.59 1.26
N GLY A 140 6.24 15.92 2.41
CA GLY A 140 6.08 17.22 3.07
C GLY A 140 6.92 17.35 4.33
N ALA A 141 7.14 18.58 4.77
CA ALA A 141 7.98 18.88 5.95
C ALA A 141 7.43 18.27 7.25
N ASN A 142 6.11 18.02 7.32
CA ASN A 142 5.43 17.44 8.48
C ASN A 142 4.81 16.06 8.16
N VAL A 143 5.17 15.45 7.03
CA VAL A 143 4.55 14.19 6.58
C VAL A 143 5.56 13.07 6.62
N THR A 144 5.23 12.04 7.38
CA THR A 144 5.92 10.74 7.42
C THR A 144 5.00 9.70 6.78
N GLY A 145 5.53 8.81 5.97
CA GLY A 145 4.76 7.74 5.37
C GLY A 145 5.34 6.37 5.68
N ILE A 146 4.50 5.34 5.67
CA ILE A 146 4.93 3.95 5.62
C ILE A 146 4.43 3.37 4.29
N SER A 147 5.36 2.87 3.48
CA SER A 147 5.03 2.26 2.19
C SER A 147 4.06 1.10 2.36
N SER A 148 3.07 1.01 1.49
CA SER A 148 2.11 -0.09 1.47
C SER A 148 2.51 -1.22 0.53
N GLU A 149 3.73 -1.18 0.06
CA GLU A 149 4.31 -2.15 -0.86
C GLU A 149 5.65 -2.62 -0.30
N ALA A 150 5.93 -3.91 -0.45
CA ALA A 150 7.26 -4.44 -0.23
C ALA A 150 8.23 -3.79 -1.22
N SER A 151 9.47 -3.56 -0.83
CA SER A 151 10.47 -3.05 -1.76
C SER A 151 10.65 -4.00 -2.95
N LEU A 152 11.10 -3.50 -4.09
CA LEU A 152 11.37 -4.34 -5.25
C LEU A 152 12.46 -5.38 -4.92
N GLU A 153 13.45 -4.99 -4.12
CA GLU A 153 14.48 -5.87 -3.60
C GLU A 153 13.89 -7.04 -2.81
N ASP A 154 12.99 -6.77 -1.86
CA ASP A 154 12.36 -7.81 -1.05
C ASP A 154 11.49 -8.73 -1.91
N GLN A 155 10.74 -8.16 -2.87
CA GLN A 155 9.89 -8.94 -3.77
C GLN A 155 10.71 -9.95 -4.58
N PHE A 156 11.81 -9.52 -5.22
CA PHE A 156 12.65 -10.41 -6.02
C PHE A 156 13.54 -11.33 -5.18
N ALA A 157 14.01 -10.87 -4.01
CA ALA A 157 14.74 -11.72 -3.07
C ALA A 157 13.89 -12.90 -2.60
N ILE A 158 12.66 -12.63 -2.15
CA ILE A 158 11.72 -13.65 -1.70
C ILE A 158 11.32 -14.57 -2.85
N LEU A 159 11.06 -14.01 -4.04
CA LEU A 159 10.77 -14.83 -5.23
C LEU A 159 11.93 -15.78 -5.55
N LYS A 160 13.17 -15.29 -5.49
CA LYS A 160 14.37 -16.10 -5.73
C LYS A 160 14.58 -17.14 -4.64
N GLU A 161 14.36 -16.80 -3.39
CA GLU A 161 14.45 -17.73 -2.26
C GLU A 161 13.46 -18.89 -2.40
N ILE A 162 12.20 -18.58 -2.72
CA ILE A 162 11.12 -19.57 -2.79
C ILE A 162 11.18 -20.39 -4.10
N PHE A 163 11.47 -19.73 -5.23
CA PHE A 163 11.44 -20.30 -6.57
C PHE A 163 12.77 -20.12 -7.30
N GLY A 164 13.86 -20.54 -6.70
CA GLY A 164 15.24 -20.31 -7.15
C GLY A 164 15.56 -20.66 -8.61
N SER A 165 14.72 -21.50 -9.25
CA SER A 165 14.83 -21.88 -10.66
C SER A 165 14.27 -20.84 -11.64
N TYR A 166 13.46 -19.88 -11.18
CA TYR A 166 12.86 -18.86 -12.06
C TYR A 166 13.93 -17.92 -12.60
N ARG A 167 13.95 -17.76 -13.92
CA ARG A 167 14.88 -16.88 -14.65
C ARG A 167 14.16 -15.79 -15.43
N ASN A 168 12.98 -16.09 -15.98
CA ASN A 168 12.22 -15.18 -16.80
C ASN A 168 10.90 -14.83 -16.12
N VAL A 169 10.75 -13.59 -15.71
CA VAL A 169 9.53 -13.09 -15.09
C VAL A 169 8.84 -12.13 -16.04
N GLY A 170 7.58 -12.41 -16.37
CA GLY A 170 6.77 -11.54 -17.21
C GLY A 170 6.08 -10.44 -16.39
N VAL A 171 5.96 -9.26 -16.96
CA VAL A 171 5.11 -8.19 -16.46
C VAL A 171 4.34 -7.55 -17.61
N ILE A 172 3.03 -7.39 -17.42
CA ILE A 172 2.14 -6.67 -18.35
C ILE A 172 1.75 -5.38 -17.63
N TYR A 173 1.91 -4.24 -18.26
CA TYR A 173 1.73 -2.95 -17.61
C TYR A 173 1.36 -1.83 -18.57
N ASP A 174 0.72 -0.79 -18.04
CA ASP A 174 0.48 0.46 -18.73
C ASP A 174 1.63 1.44 -18.42
N PRO A 175 2.45 1.81 -19.42
CA PRO A 175 3.62 2.66 -19.19
C PRO A 175 3.26 4.04 -18.63
N THR A 176 2.04 4.53 -18.87
CA THR A 176 1.57 5.80 -18.33
C THR A 176 1.23 5.76 -16.84
N LYS A 177 1.05 4.55 -16.28
CA LYS A 177 0.64 4.33 -14.89
C LYS A 177 1.75 3.77 -14.01
N THR A 178 2.40 2.71 -14.50
CA THR A 178 3.38 1.94 -13.73
C THR A 178 4.73 1.79 -14.43
N GLY A 179 4.97 2.52 -15.53
CA GLY A 179 6.22 2.46 -16.29
C GLY A 179 7.46 2.73 -15.45
N ARG A 180 7.40 3.67 -14.47
CA ARG A 180 8.52 3.93 -13.57
C ARG A 180 8.83 2.73 -12.68
N ILE A 181 7.81 2.10 -12.11
CA ILE A 181 7.97 0.89 -11.26
C ILE A 181 8.65 -0.23 -12.06
N VAL A 182 8.20 -0.46 -13.31
CA VAL A 182 8.77 -1.50 -14.18
C VAL A 182 10.20 -1.17 -14.61
N SER A 183 10.51 0.10 -14.83
CA SER A 183 11.88 0.54 -15.14
C SER A 183 12.83 0.28 -13.97
N GLU A 184 12.45 0.66 -12.76
CA GLU A 184 13.23 0.40 -11.54
C GLU A 184 13.37 -1.11 -11.28
N ALA A 185 12.27 -1.85 -11.43
CA ALA A 185 12.24 -3.29 -11.25
C ALA A 185 13.18 -4.05 -12.20
N THR A 186 13.43 -3.52 -13.40
CA THR A 186 14.36 -4.15 -14.35
C THR A 186 15.76 -4.23 -13.77
N SER A 187 16.28 -3.12 -13.25
CA SER A 187 17.63 -3.07 -12.65
C SER A 187 17.73 -3.89 -11.35
N VAL A 188 16.64 -3.96 -10.59
CA VAL A 188 16.61 -4.77 -9.37
C VAL A 188 16.56 -6.26 -9.69
N ALA A 189 15.70 -6.68 -10.63
CA ALA A 189 15.56 -8.08 -11.04
C ALA A 189 16.89 -8.69 -11.52
N GLU A 190 17.70 -7.90 -12.26
CA GLU A 190 19.02 -8.30 -12.74
C GLU A 190 19.98 -8.70 -11.59
N LYS A 191 19.92 -8.03 -10.44
CA LYS A 191 20.72 -8.36 -9.25
C LYS A 191 20.41 -9.78 -8.72
N PHE A 192 19.19 -10.26 -8.98
CA PHE A 192 18.72 -11.60 -8.60
C PHE A 192 18.80 -12.61 -9.76
N GLU A 193 19.48 -12.27 -10.85
CA GLU A 193 19.58 -13.09 -12.07
C GLU A 193 18.21 -13.39 -12.69
N ILE A 194 17.29 -12.45 -12.59
CA ILE A 194 15.95 -12.51 -13.18
C ILE A 194 15.89 -11.58 -14.39
N ASN A 195 15.52 -12.14 -15.53
CA ASN A 195 15.23 -11.38 -16.74
C ASN A 195 13.75 -10.96 -16.73
N LEU A 196 13.49 -9.65 -16.69
CA LEU A 196 12.13 -9.12 -16.69
C LEU A 196 11.63 -8.95 -18.14
N ILE A 197 10.69 -9.80 -18.56
CA ILE A 197 10.04 -9.73 -19.87
C ILE A 197 8.85 -8.78 -19.79
N LYS A 198 9.03 -7.58 -20.35
CA LYS A 198 8.08 -6.46 -20.28
C LYS A 198 7.14 -6.45 -21.47
N THR A 199 5.83 -6.25 -21.23
CA THR A 199 4.83 -6.11 -22.27
C THR A 199 3.92 -4.94 -21.96
N GLU A 200 3.93 -3.94 -22.81
CA GLU A 200 3.14 -2.73 -22.66
C GLU A 200 1.72 -2.92 -23.18
N VAL A 201 0.75 -2.33 -22.48
CA VAL A 201 -0.66 -2.25 -22.89
C VAL A 201 -1.20 -0.87 -22.55
N LEU A 202 -2.08 -0.34 -23.37
CA LEU A 202 -2.75 0.94 -23.12
C LEU A 202 -4.23 0.75 -22.74
N SER A 203 -4.72 -0.46 -22.84
CA SER A 203 -6.11 -0.79 -22.49
C SER A 203 -6.26 -2.21 -21.97
N GLU A 204 -7.30 -2.45 -21.17
CA GLU A 204 -7.69 -3.77 -20.70
C GLU A 204 -7.84 -4.81 -21.83
N LYS A 205 -8.32 -4.36 -22.99
CA LYS A 205 -8.57 -5.25 -24.16
C LYS A 205 -7.30 -5.90 -24.70
N GLU A 206 -6.15 -5.27 -24.52
CA GLU A 206 -4.85 -5.74 -25.00
C GLU A 206 -4.22 -6.79 -24.08
N VAL A 207 -4.61 -6.86 -22.81
CA VAL A 207 -4.00 -7.76 -21.79
C VAL A 207 -4.05 -9.23 -22.23
N ALA A 208 -5.15 -9.68 -22.85
CA ALA A 208 -5.30 -11.05 -23.29
C ALA A 208 -4.32 -11.43 -24.41
N SER A 209 -4.03 -10.51 -25.35
CA SER A 209 -3.03 -10.69 -26.40
C SER A 209 -1.62 -10.61 -25.84
N ALA A 210 -1.33 -9.60 -25.05
CA ALA A 210 -0.05 -9.41 -24.38
C ALA A 210 0.39 -10.67 -23.58
N LEU A 211 -0.53 -11.25 -22.81
CA LEU A 211 -0.25 -12.49 -22.10
C LEU A 211 0.03 -13.67 -23.06
N LYS A 212 -0.71 -13.79 -24.15
CA LYS A 212 -0.50 -14.86 -25.15
C LYS A 212 0.91 -14.82 -25.74
N ASP A 213 1.44 -13.61 -25.93
CA ASP A 213 2.73 -13.41 -26.60
C ASP A 213 3.93 -13.78 -25.69
N ILE A 214 3.76 -13.72 -24.35
CA ILE A 214 4.83 -14.00 -23.41
C ILE A 214 4.68 -15.31 -22.63
N ILE A 215 3.49 -15.90 -22.53
CA ILE A 215 3.16 -17.00 -21.62
C ILE A 215 4.08 -18.23 -21.74
N ASN A 216 4.61 -18.51 -22.93
CA ASN A 216 5.52 -19.62 -23.17
C ASN A 216 7.01 -19.26 -23.00
N ARG A 217 7.31 -18.03 -22.58
CA ARG A 217 8.66 -17.50 -22.46
C ARG A 217 9.02 -17.12 -21.03
N ILE A 218 8.07 -17.25 -20.11
CA ILE A 218 8.18 -16.82 -18.71
C ILE A 218 7.99 -18.00 -17.76
N ASP A 219 8.66 -17.96 -16.62
CA ASP A 219 8.54 -18.94 -15.54
C ASP A 219 7.49 -18.49 -14.51
N ALA A 220 7.27 -17.17 -14.42
CA ALA A 220 6.24 -16.57 -13.58
C ALA A 220 5.72 -15.27 -14.18
N LEU A 221 4.47 -14.91 -13.85
CA LEU A 221 3.88 -13.61 -14.14
C LEU A 221 3.85 -12.76 -12.86
N TRP A 222 4.43 -11.57 -12.94
CA TRP A 222 4.35 -10.58 -11.88
C TRP A 222 3.19 -9.62 -12.13
N ILE A 223 2.22 -9.60 -11.22
CA ILE A 223 1.09 -8.66 -11.25
C ILE A 223 1.39 -7.51 -10.31
N ILE A 224 1.61 -6.34 -10.88
CA ILE A 224 1.80 -5.06 -10.17
C ILE A 224 0.46 -4.32 -10.03
N PRO A 225 0.36 -3.31 -9.15
CA PRO A 225 -0.86 -2.52 -8.96
C PRO A 225 -1.11 -1.54 -10.12
N ASP A 226 -1.45 -2.08 -11.29
CA ASP A 226 -1.76 -1.36 -12.52
C ASP A 226 -3.25 -1.43 -12.83
N SER A 227 -3.93 -0.28 -12.87
CA SER A 227 -5.38 -0.24 -13.04
C SER A 227 -5.86 -0.59 -14.44
N THR A 228 -4.99 -0.60 -15.45
CA THR A 228 -5.30 -1.09 -16.80
C THR A 228 -5.30 -2.62 -16.82
N VAL A 229 -4.40 -3.24 -16.06
CA VAL A 229 -4.20 -4.69 -16.04
C VAL A 229 -5.03 -5.38 -14.96
N VAL A 230 -5.14 -4.77 -13.77
CA VAL A 230 -5.83 -5.36 -12.61
C VAL A 230 -7.32 -4.99 -12.65
N THR A 231 -8.03 -5.51 -13.63
CA THR A 231 -9.49 -5.44 -13.74
C THR A 231 -10.09 -6.84 -13.55
N LYS A 232 -11.39 -6.91 -13.31
CA LYS A 232 -12.09 -8.20 -13.17
C LYS A 232 -11.88 -9.08 -14.40
N ASN A 233 -12.13 -8.53 -15.59
CA ASN A 233 -12.08 -9.30 -16.84
C ASN A 233 -10.66 -9.73 -17.19
N SER A 234 -9.68 -8.85 -16.98
CA SER A 234 -8.26 -9.19 -17.19
C SER A 234 -7.80 -10.28 -16.23
N LEU A 235 -8.09 -10.16 -14.93
CA LEU A 235 -7.72 -11.17 -13.95
C LEU A 235 -8.37 -12.52 -14.22
N ASP A 236 -9.66 -12.56 -14.59
CA ASP A 236 -10.33 -13.80 -15.02
C ASP A 236 -9.61 -14.47 -16.19
N THR A 237 -9.19 -13.66 -17.17
CA THR A 237 -8.46 -14.14 -18.34
C THR A 237 -7.06 -14.63 -18.00
N ILE A 238 -6.34 -13.84 -17.17
CA ILE A 238 -5.00 -14.17 -16.69
C ILE A 238 -5.03 -15.50 -15.94
N PHE A 239 -5.88 -15.65 -14.93
CA PHE A 239 -5.96 -16.87 -14.12
C PHE A 239 -6.30 -18.11 -14.95
N LYS A 240 -7.28 -18.02 -15.85
CA LYS A 240 -7.64 -19.14 -16.75
C LYS A 240 -6.46 -19.58 -17.60
N LYS A 241 -5.71 -18.63 -18.18
CA LYS A 241 -4.59 -18.96 -19.07
C LYS A 241 -3.36 -19.46 -18.29
N THR A 242 -3.03 -18.84 -17.16
CA THR A 242 -1.86 -19.22 -16.35
C THR A 242 -2.04 -20.58 -15.71
N LEU A 243 -3.22 -20.89 -15.14
CA LEU A 243 -3.53 -22.21 -14.58
C LEU A 243 -3.44 -23.30 -15.66
N LYS A 244 -3.98 -23.06 -16.86
CA LYS A 244 -3.88 -24.01 -17.99
C LYS A 244 -2.43 -24.30 -18.39
N ASN A 245 -1.55 -23.29 -18.29
CA ASN A 245 -0.13 -23.40 -18.64
C ASN A 245 0.78 -23.71 -17.45
N ARG A 246 0.20 -23.99 -16.25
CA ARG A 246 0.92 -24.24 -15.01
C ARG A 246 1.92 -23.14 -14.67
N LEU A 247 1.57 -21.89 -14.98
CA LEU A 247 2.40 -20.73 -14.78
C LEU A 247 2.09 -20.08 -13.43
N SER A 248 3.12 -19.83 -12.65
CA SER A 248 3.02 -19.15 -11.36
C SER A 248 2.67 -17.68 -11.52
N ILE A 249 1.85 -17.15 -10.61
CA ILE A 249 1.59 -15.70 -10.48
C ILE A 249 2.05 -15.26 -9.10
N PHE A 250 2.90 -14.23 -9.06
CA PHE A 250 3.16 -13.52 -7.82
C PHE A 250 2.71 -12.05 -7.92
N CYS A 251 2.35 -11.46 -6.79
CA CYS A 251 1.76 -10.13 -6.72
C CYS A 251 2.01 -9.48 -5.36
N THR A 252 1.53 -8.25 -5.17
CA THR A 252 1.65 -7.51 -3.91
C THR A 252 0.36 -7.47 -3.08
N SER A 253 -0.67 -8.24 -3.47
CA SER A 253 -1.99 -8.22 -2.82
C SER A 253 -2.52 -9.61 -2.49
N SER A 254 -2.80 -9.86 -1.20
CA SER A 254 -3.44 -11.09 -0.76
C SER A 254 -4.85 -11.28 -1.35
N ALA A 255 -5.53 -10.21 -1.75
CA ALA A 255 -6.82 -10.28 -2.43
C ALA A 255 -6.70 -10.94 -3.82
N ILE A 256 -5.60 -10.67 -4.54
CA ILE A 256 -5.31 -11.31 -5.84
C ILE A 256 -4.96 -12.80 -5.65
N VAL A 257 -4.29 -13.17 -4.54
CA VAL A 257 -4.05 -14.58 -4.18
C VAL A 257 -5.36 -15.32 -3.92
N LYS A 258 -6.28 -14.69 -3.17
CA LYS A 258 -7.62 -15.25 -2.92
C LYS A 258 -8.44 -15.42 -4.19
N ALA A 259 -8.14 -14.65 -5.24
CA ALA A 259 -8.79 -14.76 -6.55
C ALA A 259 -8.14 -15.79 -7.47
N GLY A 260 -6.93 -16.30 -7.17
CA GLY A 260 -6.29 -17.35 -7.95
C GLY A 260 -4.79 -17.21 -8.21
N ALA A 261 -4.13 -16.12 -7.79
CA ALA A 261 -2.68 -16.04 -7.86
C ALA A 261 -2.02 -17.03 -6.87
N LEU A 262 -0.77 -17.41 -7.13
CA LEU A 262 -0.04 -18.35 -6.28
C LEU A 262 0.38 -17.72 -4.96
N ILE A 263 1.04 -16.57 -5.02
CA ILE A 263 1.65 -15.94 -3.84
C ILE A 263 1.59 -14.43 -3.91
N SER A 264 1.39 -13.79 -2.76
CA SER A 264 1.62 -12.36 -2.60
C SER A 264 2.66 -12.07 -1.54
N ILE A 265 3.43 -11.00 -1.78
CA ILE A 265 4.39 -10.41 -0.85
C ILE A 265 3.84 -9.02 -0.53
N SER A 266 3.36 -8.82 0.68
CA SER A 266 2.72 -7.58 1.12
C SER A 266 3.18 -7.18 2.52
N PRO A 267 3.08 -5.90 2.92
CA PRO A 267 3.24 -5.52 4.31
C PRO A 267 2.27 -6.26 5.23
N ASP A 268 2.73 -6.60 6.44
CA ASP A 268 1.83 -7.01 7.51
C ASP A 268 1.13 -5.75 8.04
N TYR A 269 -0.16 -5.58 7.71
CA TYR A 269 -0.90 -4.36 8.00
C TYR A 269 -0.98 -4.05 9.50
N ARG A 270 -1.11 -5.08 10.35
CA ARG A 270 -1.09 -4.87 11.80
C ARG A 270 0.26 -4.38 12.28
N TYR A 271 1.34 -4.96 11.72
CA TYR A 271 2.70 -4.53 12.04
C TYR A 271 2.99 -3.12 11.51
N THR A 272 2.44 -2.75 10.35
CA THR A 272 2.48 -1.37 9.84
C THR A 272 1.88 -0.38 10.86
N GLY A 273 0.78 -0.76 11.50
CA GLY A 273 0.20 0.04 12.59
C GLY A 273 1.11 0.14 13.83
N LEU A 274 1.73 -0.96 14.25
CA LEU A 274 2.72 -0.96 15.33
C LEU A 274 3.91 -0.04 15.01
N GLN A 275 4.44 -0.12 13.78
CA GLN A 275 5.50 0.74 13.28
C GLN A 275 5.07 2.21 13.28
N ALA A 276 3.85 2.52 12.84
CA ALA A 276 3.31 3.87 12.89
C ALA A 276 3.27 4.45 14.32
N ALA A 277 2.93 3.63 15.32
CA ALA A 277 2.94 4.05 16.73
C ALA A 277 4.37 4.30 17.26
N GLN A 278 5.37 3.58 16.77
CA GLN A 278 6.78 3.84 17.07
C GLN A 278 7.23 5.17 16.47
N LEU A 279 6.92 5.41 15.18
CA LEU A 279 7.22 6.68 14.51
C LEU A 279 6.50 7.85 15.18
N ALA A 280 5.25 7.66 15.62
CA ALA A 280 4.50 8.66 16.38
C ALA A 280 5.20 9.03 17.68
N GLN A 281 5.70 8.05 18.41
CA GLN A 281 6.47 8.30 19.63
C GLN A 281 7.74 9.11 19.34
N MET A 282 8.50 8.77 18.28
CA MET A 282 9.70 9.49 17.89
C MET A 282 9.39 10.95 17.55
N LEU A 283 8.40 11.21 16.69
CA LEU A 283 8.00 12.57 16.30
C LEU A 283 7.48 13.43 17.46
N LEU A 284 6.85 12.81 18.45
CA LEU A 284 6.30 13.55 19.61
C LEU A 284 7.28 13.70 20.76
N THR A 285 8.34 12.91 20.80
CA THR A 285 9.41 13.01 21.81
C THR A 285 10.44 14.08 21.39
N ASP A 286 10.86 14.07 20.14
CA ASP A 286 11.80 15.06 19.58
C ASP A 286 11.04 16.10 18.74
N THR A 287 10.77 17.25 19.33
CA THR A 287 10.03 18.34 18.67
C THR A 287 10.83 19.04 17.56
N THR A 288 12.11 18.72 17.39
CA THR A 288 12.92 19.23 16.29
C THR A 288 12.70 18.44 14.99
N ILE A 289 12.22 17.20 15.11
CA ILE A 289 11.90 16.32 13.99
C ILE A 289 10.43 16.47 13.65
N THR A 290 10.13 16.98 12.47
CA THR A 290 8.74 17.15 12.00
C THR A 290 8.31 16.07 11.01
N SER A 291 9.27 15.40 10.35
CA SER A 291 9.05 14.30 9.41
C SER A 291 10.24 13.34 9.43
N LEU A 292 9.96 12.07 9.24
CA LEU A 292 10.94 10.99 9.05
C LEU A 292 10.99 10.51 7.58
N GLY A 293 10.30 11.21 6.67
CA GLY A 293 10.20 10.79 5.27
C GLY A 293 9.37 9.53 5.06
N ILE A 294 9.62 8.83 3.95
CA ILE A 294 8.92 7.59 3.63
C ILE A 294 9.74 6.40 4.16
N GLN A 295 9.12 5.62 5.02
CA GLN A 295 9.69 4.41 5.63
C GLN A 295 9.24 3.16 4.87
N GLN A 296 10.09 2.15 4.78
CA GLN A 296 9.69 0.84 4.32
C GLN A 296 8.94 0.09 5.44
N PRO A 297 8.07 -0.86 5.12
CA PRO A 297 7.41 -1.68 6.13
C PRO A 297 8.43 -2.60 6.81
N ASP A 298 8.46 -2.60 8.16
CA ASP A 298 9.40 -3.41 8.94
C ASP A 298 9.11 -4.92 8.87
N LYS A 299 7.88 -5.28 8.50
CA LYS A 299 7.46 -6.67 8.42
C LYS A 299 6.61 -6.94 7.19
N LEU A 300 7.00 -7.97 6.46
CA LEU A 300 6.25 -8.50 5.33
C LEU A 300 5.47 -9.74 5.73
N LYS A 301 4.43 -10.02 4.95
CA LYS A 301 3.55 -11.17 5.06
C LYS A 301 3.38 -11.81 3.70
N LEU A 302 3.60 -13.10 3.64
CA LEU A 302 3.38 -13.91 2.46
C LEU A 302 1.98 -14.55 2.54
N THR A 303 1.20 -14.43 1.49
CA THR A 303 -0.05 -15.19 1.37
C THR A 303 0.08 -16.14 0.20
N LEU A 304 -0.18 -17.42 0.43
CA LEU A 304 0.03 -18.48 -0.54
C LEU A 304 -1.26 -19.27 -0.75
N ASN A 305 -1.67 -19.45 -2.01
CA ASN A 305 -2.84 -20.23 -2.40
C ASN A 305 -2.44 -21.70 -2.59
N THR A 306 -2.87 -22.57 -1.68
CA THR A 306 -2.53 -24.00 -1.69
C THR A 306 -3.20 -24.75 -2.84
N GLN A 307 -4.43 -24.37 -3.20
CA GLN A 307 -5.14 -24.98 -4.32
C GLN A 307 -4.48 -24.62 -5.66
N THR A 308 -4.09 -23.35 -5.84
CA THR A 308 -3.34 -22.94 -7.04
C THR A 308 -2.01 -23.67 -7.11
N ALA A 309 -1.26 -23.79 -6.00
CA ALA A 309 0.01 -24.51 -5.96
C ALA A 309 -0.15 -25.97 -6.38
N GLU A 310 -1.19 -26.66 -5.89
CA GLU A 310 -1.48 -28.05 -6.27
C GLU A 310 -1.78 -28.18 -7.76
N ILE A 311 -2.63 -27.29 -8.33
CA ILE A 311 -3.01 -27.32 -9.74
C ILE A 311 -1.78 -27.13 -10.64
N ILE A 312 -0.87 -26.21 -10.30
CA ILE A 312 0.31 -25.93 -11.13
C ILE A 312 1.51 -26.85 -10.81
N GLY A 313 1.38 -27.70 -9.77
CA GLY A 313 2.40 -28.70 -9.42
C GLY A 313 3.57 -28.16 -8.60
N ILE A 314 3.37 -27.09 -7.82
CA ILE A 314 4.40 -26.52 -6.94
C ILE A 314 4.42 -27.27 -5.60
N ASN A 315 5.62 -27.76 -5.21
CA ASN A 315 5.83 -28.36 -3.90
C ASN A 315 6.00 -27.27 -2.83
N LEU A 316 5.12 -27.29 -1.83
CA LEU A 316 5.07 -26.29 -0.76
C LEU A 316 5.80 -26.75 0.52
N SER A 317 6.42 -27.91 0.55
CA SER A 317 6.94 -28.51 1.78
C SER A 317 8.00 -27.63 2.47
N SER A 318 8.88 -26.98 1.71
CA SER A 318 9.91 -26.06 2.22
C SER A 318 9.35 -24.69 2.61
N ILE A 319 8.19 -24.32 2.07
CA ILE A 319 7.61 -22.98 2.24
C ILE A 319 6.68 -22.95 3.45
N LYS A 320 5.96 -24.05 3.72
CA LYS A 320 4.96 -24.15 4.80
C LYS A 320 5.52 -23.96 6.21
N SER A 321 6.83 -24.13 6.41
CA SER A 321 7.48 -23.98 7.70
C SER A 321 7.88 -22.55 8.06
N ARG A 322 7.63 -21.56 7.20
CA ARG A 322 7.95 -20.16 7.46
C ARG A 322 6.88 -19.52 8.35
N ASP A 323 7.29 -18.71 9.32
CA ASP A 323 6.40 -18.02 10.27
C ASP A 323 5.67 -16.82 9.66
N ASP A 324 6.15 -16.31 8.51
CA ASP A 324 5.63 -15.15 7.81
C ASP A 324 4.58 -15.53 6.74
N ILE A 325 4.21 -16.81 6.63
CA ILE A 325 3.27 -17.32 5.62
C ILE A 325 1.86 -17.51 6.18
N VAL A 326 0.90 -17.06 5.41
CA VAL A 326 -0.52 -17.38 5.56
C VAL A 326 -0.96 -18.25 4.40
N LEU A 327 -1.41 -19.46 4.70
CA LEU A 327 -1.98 -20.37 3.72
C LEU A 327 -3.44 -20.01 3.47
N TYR A 328 -3.79 -19.91 2.20
CA TYR A 328 -5.15 -19.76 1.72
C TYR A 328 -5.53 -21.05 0.97
N PRO A 329 -6.67 -21.68 1.32
CA PRO A 329 -7.15 -22.92 0.69
C PRO A 329 -7.64 -22.71 -0.75
#